data_41a37df38814808532ddb5910197cc86
#
_entry.id   41a37df38814808532ddb5910197cc86
#
_cell.length_a   1.000
_cell.length_b   1.000
_cell.length_c   1.000
_cell.angle_alpha   90.00
_cell.angle_beta   90.00
_cell.angle_gamma   90.00
#
_symmetry.space_group_name_H-M   'P 1'
#
loop_
_entity.id
_entity.type
_entity.pdbx_description
1 polymer ?
#
loop_
_entity_poly.entity_id
_entity_poly.type
_entity_poly.pdbx_seq_one_letter_code
_entity_poly.pdbx_strand_id
1 'polypeptide(L)'
;GSTGFADKIYEQLKNGSLVMVALPAGYNKKGTGFESTGGGHYVVIYGYDAKTNTFLFYDGYNGRGNRKESWDVVNSSVVEYIGIG
;
A
#
# COMPACT_ATOMS: atom_id res chain seq x y z
N GLY A 1 11.89 9.62 3.87
CA GLY A 1 12.38 9.60 2.52
C GLY A 1 11.74 8.51 1.70
N SER A 2 12.00 8.50 0.42
CA SER A 2 11.44 7.51 -0.48
C SER A 2 12.15 6.17 -0.30
N THR A 3 11.37 5.09 -0.19
CA THR A 3 11.89 3.73 -0.21
C THR A 3 12.01 3.21 -1.65
N GLY A 4 11.24 3.78 -2.57
CA GLY A 4 11.28 3.43 -3.97
C GLY A 4 10.68 2.07 -4.30
N PHE A 5 9.78 1.54 -3.49
CA PHE A 5 9.27 0.18 -3.67
C PHE A 5 8.10 0.06 -4.64
N ALA A 6 7.55 1.16 -5.14
CA ALA A 6 6.36 1.09 -5.99
C ALA A 6 6.58 0.24 -7.25
N ASP A 7 7.72 0.39 -7.92
CA ASP A 7 8.04 -0.43 -9.10
C ASP A 7 8.05 -1.92 -8.78
N LYS A 8 8.65 -2.28 -7.66
CA LYS A 8 8.78 -3.67 -7.24
C LYS A 8 7.43 -4.26 -6.84
N ILE A 9 6.61 -3.47 -6.18
CA ILE A 9 5.24 -3.88 -5.83
C ILE A 9 4.43 -4.10 -7.10
N TYR A 10 4.53 -3.19 -8.05
CA TYR A 10 3.86 -3.32 -9.34
C TYR A 10 4.27 -4.60 -10.06
N GLU A 11 5.56 -4.92 -10.08
CA GLU A 11 6.05 -6.16 -10.70
C GLU A 11 5.44 -7.40 -10.04
N GLN A 12 5.33 -7.42 -8.71
CA GLN A 12 4.70 -8.52 -8.01
C GLN A 12 3.24 -8.68 -8.42
N LEU A 13 2.51 -7.59 -8.52
CA LEU A 13 1.10 -7.63 -8.95
C LEU A 13 0.97 -8.17 -10.37
N LYS A 14 1.85 -7.76 -11.28
CA LYS A 14 1.86 -8.25 -12.66
C LYS A 14 2.10 -9.76 -12.72
N ASN A 15 2.84 -10.29 -11.79
CA ASN A 15 3.13 -11.73 -11.71
C ASN A 15 2.05 -12.51 -10.96
N GLY A 16 0.95 -11.87 -10.61
CA GLY A 16 -0.18 -12.54 -9.98
C GLY A 16 -0.13 -12.65 -8.47
N SER A 17 0.83 -11.97 -7.83
CA SER A 17 0.95 -11.99 -6.37
C SER A 17 0.11 -10.90 -5.75
N LEU A 18 -0.37 -11.14 -4.52
CA LEU A 18 -0.77 -10.08 -3.62
C LEU A 18 0.49 -9.56 -2.94
N VAL A 19 0.46 -8.32 -2.45
CA VAL A 19 1.64 -7.75 -1.81
C VAL A 19 1.27 -7.15 -0.47
N MET A 20 1.77 -7.74 0.61
CA MET A 20 1.61 -7.16 1.93
C MET A 20 2.68 -6.09 2.11
N VAL A 21 2.26 -4.90 2.54
CA VAL A 21 3.18 -3.79 2.74
C VAL A 21 3.08 -3.25 4.16
N ALA A 22 4.22 -2.83 4.68
CA ALA A 22 4.29 -2.19 5.99
C ALA A 22 4.31 -0.68 5.82
N LEU A 23 3.47 -0.02 6.61
CA LEU A 23 3.39 1.44 6.65
C LEU A 23 4.16 1.96 7.85
N PRO A 24 4.76 3.14 7.75
CA PRO A 24 5.47 3.71 8.89
C PRO A 24 4.51 4.09 10.02
N ALA A 25 5.02 4.10 11.24
CA ALA A 25 4.23 4.52 12.40
C ALA A 25 3.76 5.96 12.23
N GLY A 26 2.53 6.21 12.60
CA GLY A 26 1.98 7.56 12.59
C GLY A 26 1.70 8.15 11.22
N TYR A 27 1.73 7.34 10.17
CA TYR A 27 1.33 7.81 8.84
C TYR A 27 -0.18 7.90 8.79
N ASN A 28 -0.69 9.06 8.44
CA ASN A 28 -2.13 9.28 8.53
C ASN A 28 -2.66 10.09 7.35
N LYS A 29 -3.26 9.39 6.41
CA LYS A 29 -4.00 10.00 5.31
C LYS A 29 -5.45 9.60 5.46
N LYS A 30 -6.16 10.38 6.24
CA LYS A 30 -7.51 10.04 6.69
C LYS A 30 -8.50 9.83 5.56
N GLY A 31 -9.27 8.77 5.72
CA GLY A 31 -10.50 8.56 4.97
C GLY A 31 -10.37 7.81 3.68
N THR A 32 -9.28 7.90 2.96
CA THR A 32 -9.21 7.33 1.60
C THR A 32 -7.96 6.53 1.29
N GLY A 33 -6.83 6.88 1.88
CA GLY A 33 -5.56 6.23 1.57
C GLY A 33 -4.96 5.50 2.74
N PHE A 34 -3.64 5.46 2.80
CA PHE A 34 -2.92 4.80 3.89
C PHE A 34 -3.17 5.51 5.22
N GLU A 35 -3.44 4.70 6.23
CA GLU A 35 -3.55 5.18 7.61
C GLU A 35 -2.83 4.22 8.53
N SER A 36 -1.96 4.75 9.38
CA SER A 36 -1.38 3.96 10.44
C SER A 36 -1.23 4.83 11.67
N THR A 37 -1.45 4.24 12.85
CA THR A 37 -1.32 4.94 14.11
C THR A 37 -0.28 4.22 14.96
N GLY A 38 0.30 4.93 15.89
CA GLY A 38 1.17 4.33 16.89
C GLY A 38 2.31 3.50 16.34
N GLY A 39 2.18 2.19 16.36
CA GLY A 39 3.26 1.26 16.08
C GLY A 39 3.44 0.82 14.63
N GLY A 40 2.83 1.52 13.68
CA GLY A 40 2.89 1.08 12.30
C GLY A 40 1.71 0.17 11.94
N HIS A 41 1.68 -0.28 10.69
CA HIS A 41 0.51 -1.01 10.20
C HIS A 41 0.85 -1.77 8.93
N TYR A 42 0.11 -2.85 8.67
CA TYR A 42 0.23 -3.63 7.44
C TYR A 42 -1.08 -3.60 6.67
N VAL A 43 -0.97 -3.48 5.35
CA VAL A 43 -2.13 -3.60 4.44
C VAL A 43 -1.75 -4.50 3.28
N VAL A 44 -2.75 -4.97 2.53
CA VAL A 44 -2.53 -5.85 1.38
C VAL A 44 -2.91 -5.14 0.10
N ILE A 45 -1.94 -4.92 -0.76
CA ILE A 45 -2.16 -4.37 -2.10
C ILE A 45 -2.53 -5.52 -3.03
N TYR A 46 -3.65 -5.40 -3.75
CA TYR A 46 -4.13 -6.45 -4.63
C TYR A 46 -4.28 -6.02 -6.08
N GLY A 47 -4.07 -4.76 -6.39
CA GLY A 47 -4.25 -4.30 -7.77
C GLY A 47 -3.69 -2.91 -8.02
N TYR A 48 -3.75 -2.52 -9.27
CA TYR A 48 -3.28 -1.21 -9.70
C TYR A 48 -4.23 -0.68 -10.77
N ASP A 49 -4.61 0.58 -10.64
CA ASP A 49 -5.49 1.27 -11.58
C ASP A 49 -4.66 2.27 -12.38
N ALA A 50 -4.38 1.92 -13.65
CA ALA A 50 -3.56 2.75 -14.52
C ALA A 50 -4.22 4.09 -14.86
N LYS A 51 -5.56 4.15 -14.85
CA LYS A 51 -6.26 5.39 -15.18
C LYS A 51 -6.02 6.47 -14.15
N THR A 52 -5.93 6.08 -12.90
CA THR A 52 -5.74 7.02 -11.81
C THR A 52 -4.33 6.98 -11.23
N ASN A 53 -3.50 6.05 -11.70
CA ASN A 53 -2.15 5.83 -11.19
C ASN A 53 -2.16 5.57 -9.67
N THR A 54 -3.06 4.68 -9.26
CA THR A 54 -3.22 4.32 -7.86
C THR A 54 -3.11 2.82 -7.66
N PHE A 55 -2.58 2.44 -6.51
CA PHE A 55 -2.63 1.06 -6.05
C PHE A 55 -3.92 0.84 -5.28
N LEU A 56 -4.53 -0.33 -5.47
CA LEU A 56 -5.74 -0.74 -4.77
C LEU A 56 -5.33 -1.65 -3.64
N PHE A 57 -5.81 -1.36 -2.43
CA PHE A 57 -5.41 -2.15 -1.27
C PHE A 57 -6.58 -2.39 -0.32
N TYR A 58 -6.42 -3.41 0.51
CA TYR A 58 -7.38 -3.74 1.55
C TYR A 58 -6.75 -3.47 2.90
N ASP A 59 -7.46 -2.73 3.73
CA ASP A 59 -7.08 -2.46 5.11
C ASP A 59 -8.19 -2.99 6.02
N GLY A 60 -7.93 -4.10 6.69
CA GLY A 60 -8.91 -4.74 7.56
C GLY A 60 -9.11 -4.07 8.90
N TYR A 61 -8.25 -3.08 9.24
CA TYR A 61 -8.30 -2.48 10.55
C TYR A 61 -9.51 -1.56 10.68
N ASN A 62 -10.30 -1.79 11.73
CA ASN A 62 -11.40 -0.88 12.10
C ASN A 62 -12.42 -0.65 10.98
N GLY A 63 -12.62 -1.63 10.09
CA GLY A 63 -13.62 -1.54 9.03
C GLY A 63 -13.26 -0.61 7.89
N ARG A 64 -11.98 -0.27 7.72
CA ARG A 64 -11.56 0.61 6.64
C ARG A 64 -11.84 0.06 5.25
N GLY A 65 -11.61 -1.25 5.04
CA GLY A 65 -11.97 -1.92 3.80
C GLY A 65 -11.08 -1.59 2.61
N ASN A 66 -11.69 -1.53 1.44
CA ASN A 66 -10.97 -1.30 0.19
C ASN A 66 -10.71 0.18 -0.01
N ARG A 67 -9.45 0.51 -0.32
CA ARG A 67 -9.01 1.89 -0.53
C ARG A 67 -8.01 1.96 -1.67
N LYS A 68 -7.66 3.18 -2.05
CA LYS A 68 -6.66 3.46 -3.08
C LYS A 68 -5.58 4.36 -2.52
N GLU A 69 -4.36 4.19 -3.03
CA GLU A 69 -3.28 5.10 -2.70
C GLU A 69 -2.44 5.40 -3.95
N SER A 70 -2.01 6.64 -4.10
CA SER A 70 -1.25 7.04 -5.28
C SER A 70 0.09 6.33 -5.36
N TRP A 71 0.56 6.15 -6.59
CA TRP A 71 1.91 5.61 -6.85
C TRP A 71 2.95 6.33 -6.02
N ASP A 72 2.91 7.67 -6.02
CA ASP A 72 3.91 8.47 -5.33
C ASP A 72 3.92 8.24 -3.83
N VAL A 73 2.75 8.12 -3.21
CA VAL A 73 2.66 7.86 -1.78
C VAL A 73 3.15 6.45 -1.45
N VAL A 74 2.77 5.46 -2.24
CA VAL A 74 3.28 4.10 -2.07
C VAL A 74 4.81 4.10 -2.17
N ASN A 75 5.32 4.79 -3.18
CA ASN A 75 6.77 4.85 -3.43
C ASN A 75 7.54 5.53 -2.30
N SER A 76 6.92 6.47 -1.62
CA SER A 76 7.61 7.24 -0.58
C SER A 76 7.35 6.74 0.85
N SER A 77 6.29 5.98 1.08
CA SER A 77 5.87 5.64 2.43
C SER A 77 6.04 4.17 2.82
N VAL A 78 5.95 3.24 1.88
CA VAL A 78 6.08 1.81 2.21
C VAL A 78 7.48 1.51 2.70
N VAL A 79 7.60 0.94 3.90
CA VAL A 79 8.90 0.66 4.50
C VAL A 79 9.40 -0.75 4.23
N GLU A 80 8.50 -1.68 3.92
CA GLU A 80 8.89 -3.02 3.44
C GLU A 80 7.70 -3.66 2.75
N TYR A 81 7.97 -4.68 1.92
CA TYR A 81 6.92 -5.39 1.21
C TYR A 81 7.25 -6.87 1.08
N ILE A 82 6.21 -7.70 0.99
CA ILE A 82 6.35 -9.13 0.78
C ILE A 82 5.30 -9.56 -0.24
N GLY A 83 5.74 -10.19 -1.31
CA GLY A 83 4.83 -10.81 -2.27
C GLY A 83 4.23 -12.08 -1.70
N ILE A 84 2.93 -12.29 -1.92
CA ILE A 84 2.19 -13.44 -1.42
C ILE A 84 1.57 -14.19 -2.59
N GLY A 85 1.95 -15.43 -2.70
CA GLY A 85 1.41 -16.30 -3.72
C GLY A 85 1.98 -16.14 -5.07
#